data_ec3436a48db970aadf1f605450b5480a
#
_entry.id   ec3436a48db970aadf1f605450b5480a
#
_cell.length_a   1.000
_cell.length_b   1.000
_cell.length_c   1.000
_cell.angle_alpha   90.00
_cell.angle_beta   90.00
_cell.angle_gamma   90.00
#
_symmetry.space_group_name_H-M   'P 1'
#
loop_
_entity.id
_entity.type
_entity.pdbx_description
1 polymer ?
#
loop_
_entity_poly.entity_id
_entity_poly.type
_entity_poly.pdbx_seq_one_letter_code
_entity_poly.pdbx_strand_id
1 'polypeptide(L)'
;MVLIVQSSGYTLGMTSKPGRRVLPFPDRRAAGRMLAERLTEAVDLDLWSERTVVLGLPRGGVAVAREVAAVLGLPMDVIVTRKIGYPGQPELGVGAIAEGMREPVYDVRLTAQLGLSPADLAEVVAAERAELDRRVRIYRGGSPLPPVAGWCVIVVDDGLATGGTARAALRSLRTAQAAYLVLAAPVAPLSAAESLQAEADQVVIVATPSRFSSVGEWYLAFGQLTDADVLALLD
;
A
#
# COMPACT_ATOMS: atom_id res chain seq x y z
N MET A 1 14.78 -12.69 1.68
CA MET A 1 15.03 -12.40 0.25
C MET A 1 14.44 -11.03 0.00
N VAL A 2 15.17 -10.13 -0.58
CA VAL A 2 14.69 -8.78 -0.95
C VAL A 2 14.20 -8.85 -2.39
N LEU A 3 13.01 -8.36 -2.64
CA LEU A 3 12.43 -8.34 -3.99
C LEU A 3 12.38 -6.90 -4.50
N ILE A 4 13.07 -6.63 -5.60
CA ILE A 4 12.93 -5.42 -6.42
C ILE A 4 12.54 -5.88 -7.80
N VAL A 5 11.41 -5.42 -8.32
CA VAL A 5 10.95 -5.78 -9.66
C VAL A 5 10.57 -4.53 -10.43
N GLN A 6 11.10 -4.40 -11.64
CA GLN A 6 10.77 -3.35 -12.61
C GLN A 6 9.95 -3.92 -13.75
N SER A 7 8.99 -3.19 -14.27
CA SER A 7 8.10 -3.60 -15.36
C SER A 7 8.80 -3.84 -16.72
N SER A 8 10.05 -3.41 -16.89
CA SER A 8 10.79 -3.50 -18.16
C SER A 8 11.86 -4.61 -18.22
N GLY A 9 11.85 -5.58 -17.32
CA GLY A 9 12.80 -6.69 -17.34
C GLY A 9 13.23 -7.14 -15.94
N TYR A 10 13.28 -8.43 -15.74
CA TYR A 10 13.65 -9.04 -14.47
C TYR A 10 15.07 -8.66 -14.07
N THR A 11 15.23 -7.82 -13.07
CA THR A 11 16.47 -7.74 -12.32
C THR A 11 16.20 -8.27 -10.92
N LEU A 12 16.40 -9.58 -10.73
CA LEU A 12 16.52 -10.15 -9.39
C LEU A 12 17.82 -9.60 -8.79
N GLY A 13 17.76 -8.42 -8.21
CA GLY A 13 18.84 -7.85 -7.42
C GLY A 13 18.95 -8.60 -6.10
N MET A 14 19.62 -9.76 -6.10
CA MET A 14 20.03 -10.44 -4.88
C MET A 14 21.23 -9.70 -4.28
N THR A 15 20.97 -8.60 -3.56
CA THR A 15 21.99 -8.01 -2.69
C THR A 15 21.70 -8.40 -1.25
N SER A 16 22.11 -9.59 -0.85
CA SER A 16 22.22 -9.93 0.56
C SER A 16 23.63 -9.60 1.04
N LYS A 17 23.81 -8.47 1.74
CA LYS A 17 24.94 -8.39 2.68
C LYS A 17 24.63 -9.40 3.79
N PRO A 18 25.47 -10.42 4.01
CA PRO A 18 25.25 -11.37 5.11
C PRO A 18 25.44 -10.64 6.44
N GLY A 19 24.48 -10.70 7.35
CA GLY A 19 24.71 -10.31 8.73
C GLY A 19 23.58 -9.66 9.51
N ARG A 20 22.45 -9.25 8.94
CA ARG A 20 21.38 -8.66 9.72
C ARG A 20 20.09 -9.47 9.62
N ARG A 21 19.68 -10.14 10.71
CA ARG A 21 18.30 -10.63 10.83
C ARG A 21 17.37 -9.42 10.83
N VAL A 22 16.67 -9.23 9.72
CA VAL A 22 15.77 -8.08 9.49
C VAL A 22 14.42 -8.27 10.17
N LEU A 23 14.04 -9.51 10.47
CA LEU A 23 12.74 -9.90 10.99
C LEU A 23 12.81 -10.57 12.35
N PRO A 24 11.80 -10.36 13.20
CA PRO A 24 10.70 -9.39 13.03
C PRO A 24 11.18 -7.94 13.17
N PHE A 25 10.47 -6.98 12.54
CA PHE A 25 10.73 -5.56 12.73
C PHE A 25 10.39 -5.14 14.17
N PRO A 26 11.18 -4.24 14.81
CA PRO A 26 10.82 -3.72 16.13
C PRO A 26 9.41 -3.08 16.14
N ASP A 27 9.15 -2.20 15.21
CA ASP A 27 7.90 -1.47 15.03
C ASP A 27 7.78 -0.92 13.58
N ARG A 28 6.68 -0.21 13.28
CA ARG A 28 6.46 0.41 11.96
C ARG A 28 7.48 1.50 11.62
N ARG A 29 8.01 2.21 12.62
CA ARG A 29 9.03 3.24 12.40
C ARG A 29 10.35 2.63 11.95
N ALA A 30 10.81 1.59 12.64
CA ALA A 30 12.01 0.87 12.24
C ALA A 30 11.86 0.24 10.85
N ALA A 31 10.70 -0.34 10.56
CA ALA A 31 10.39 -0.90 9.25
C ALA A 31 10.38 0.18 8.14
N GLY A 32 9.83 1.37 8.43
CA GLY A 32 9.81 2.51 7.51
C GLY A 32 11.21 3.01 7.14
N ARG A 33 12.12 3.14 8.12
CA ARG A 33 13.51 3.52 7.85
C ARG A 33 14.22 2.50 6.96
N MET A 34 14.03 1.21 7.23
CA MET A 34 14.61 0.16 6.40
C MET A 34 14.03 0.14 4.98
N LEU A 35 12.71 0.45 4.85
CA LEU A 35 12.07 0.58 3.55
C LEU A 35 12.63 1.77 2.77
N ALA A 36 12.85 2.91 3.43
CA ALA A 36 13.45 4.09 2.81
C ALA A 36 14.87 3.81 2.28
N GLU A 37 15.71 3.11 3.07
CA GLU A 37 17.05 2.66 2.61
C GLU A 37 16.92 1.82 1.34
N ARG A 38 15.94 0.91 1.28
CA ARG A 38 15.68 0.07 0.11
C ARG A 38 15.19 0.86 -1.10
N LEU A 39 14.30 1.82 -0.87
CA LEU A 39 13.82 2.70 -1.94
C LEU A 39 14.98 3.49 -2.56
N THR A 40 15.89 4.03 -1.75
CA THR A 40 17.06 4.76 -2.23
C THR A 40 17.99 3.88 -3.08
N GLU A 41 18.10 2.59 -2.76
CA GLU A 41 18.91 1.64 -3.55
C GLU A 41 18.21 1.17 -4.83
N ALA A 42 16.88 1.14 -4.84
CA ALA A 42 16.07 0.47 -5.83
C ALA A 42 15.51 1.39 -6.91
N VAL A 43 15.21 2.63 -6.54
CA VAL A 43 14.54 3.60 -7.41
C VAL A 43 15.58 4.60 -7.91
N ASP A 44 15.53 4.91 -9.20
CA ASP A 44 16.42 5.89 -9.81
C ASP A 44 16.21 7.27 -9.15
N LEU A 45 17.31 7.88 -8.71
CA LEU A 45 17.29 9.18 -8.03
C LEU A 45 16.74 10.30 -8.94
N ASP A 46 16.85 10.15 -10.26
CA ASP A 46 16.29 11.10 -11.22
C ASP A 46 14.74 11.14 -11.18
N LEU A 47 14.11 10.10 -10.62
CA LEU A 47 12.66 10.07 -10.35
C LEU A 47 12.28 10.87 -9.10
N TRP A 48 13.24 11.20 -8.22
CA TRP A 48 13.01 12.01 -7.00
C TRP A 48 12.97 13.50 -7.33
N SER A 49 12.05 13.89 -8.21
CA SER A 49 11.85 15.29 -8.62
C SER A 49 10.92 16.04 -7.63
N GLU A 50 10.78 17.35 -7.84
CA GLU A 50 9.77 18.18 -7.13
C GLU A 50 8.33 17.67 -7.31
N ARG A 51 8.11 16.72 -8.24
CA ARG A 51 6.83 16.08 -8.51
C ARG A 51 6.80 14.63 -7.99
N THR A 52 7.32 14.41 -6.79
CA THR A 52 7.24 13.11 -6.12
C THR A 52 6.53 13.25 -4.79
N VAL A 53 5.62 12.32 -4.49
CA VAL A 53 4.87 12.30 -3.22
C VAL A 53 4.81 10.88 -2.66
N VAL A 54 4.87 10.77 -1.34
CA VAL A 54 4.65 9.51 -0.59
C VAL A 54 3.20 9.49 -0.13
N LEU A 55 2.45 8.45 -0.50
CA LEU A 55 1.07 8.24 -0.06
C LEU A 55 0.96 7.01 0.82
N GLY A 56 0.66 7.22 2.11
CA GLY A 56 0.45 6.12 3.05
C GLY A 56 -0.96 5.54 2.96
N LEU A 57 -1.08 4.21 3.01
CA LEU A 57 -2.37 3.52 3.14
C LEU A 57 -2.82 3.51 4.60
N PRO A 58 -3.92 4.20 4.98
CA PRO A 58 -4.38 4.22 6.36
C PRO A 58 -4.88 2.84 6.83
N ARG A 59 -4.63 2.47 8.09
CA ARG A 59 -3.97 3.32 9.09
C ARG A 59 -2.49 2.97 9.22
N GLY A 60 -2.12 1.70 9.18
CA GLY A 60 -0.75 1.23 9.47
C GLY A 60 0.32 1.77 8.53
N GLY A 61 0.00 1.82 7.22
CA GLY A 61 0.92 2.32 6.20
C GLY A 61 1.34 3.78 6.37
N VAL A 62 0.51 4.61 7.04
CA VAL A 62 0.86 6.02 7.31
C VAL A 62 2.09 6.14 8.23
N ALA A 63 2.19 5.27 9.25
CA ALA A 63 3.34 5.29 10.15
C ALA A 63 4.65 4.87 9.45
N VAL A 64 4.55 3.97 8.49
CA VAL A 64 5.69 3.57 7.64
C VAL A 64 6.02 4.68 6.63
N ALA A 65 5.00 5.26 5.99
CA ALA A 65 5.12 6.34 5.01
C ALA A 65 5.79 7.59 5.62
N ARG A 66 5.48 7.93 6.88
CA ARG A 66 6.10 9.06 7.60
C ARG A 66 7.63 8.92 7.66
N GLU A 67 8.12 7.74 8.01
CA GLU A 67 9.57 7.50 8.08
C GLU A 67 10.20 7.49 6.67
N VAL A 68 9.50 6.91 5.69
CA VAL A 68 9.95 6.93 4.29
C VAL A 68 10.06 8.37 3.79
N ALA A 69 9.03 9.18 3.95
CA ALA A 69 9.00 10.56 3.52
C ALA A 69 10.08 11.42 4.21
N ALA A 70 10.27 11.21 5.53
CA ALA A 70 11.29 11.93 6.31
C ALA A 70 12.71 11.62 5.85
N VAL A 71 13.03 10.33 5.58
CA VAL A 71 14.37 9.92 5.11
C VAL A 71 14.63 10.40 3.68
N LEU A 72 13.63 10.36 2.80
CA LEU A 72 13.75 10.76 1.41
C LEU A 72 13.60 12.27 1.18
N GLY A 73 13.18 13.03 2.22
CA GLY A 73 12.92 14.47 2.10
C GLY A 73 11.73 14.81 1.18
N LEU A 74 10.73 13.92 1.11
CA LEU A 74 9.58 14.04 0.20
C LEU A 74 8.31 14.48 0.95
N PRO A 75 7.38 15.18 0.28
CA PRO A 75 6.06 15.44 0.84
C PRO A 75 5.28 14.13 1.03
N MET A 76 4.41 14.11 2.05
CA MET A 76 3.59 12.96 2.38
C MET A 76 2.12 13.36 2.50
N ASP A 77 1.23 12.43 2.08
CA ASP A 77 -0.21 12.47 2.34
C ASP A 77 -0.73 11.03 2.47
N VAL A 78 -2.03 10.85 2.52
CA VAL A 78 -2.70 9.54 2.55
C VAL A 78 -3.48 9.30 1.27
N ILE A 79 -3.62 8.03 0.90
CA ILE A 79 -4.63 7.58 -0.06
C ILE A 79 -5.58 6.62 0.65
N VAL A 80 -6.84 7.03 0.80
CA VAL A 80 -7.81 6.26 1.57
C VAL A 80 -8.33 5.09 0.73
N THR A 81 -8.26 3.91 1.31
CA THR A 81 -8.78 2.67 0.71
C THR A 81 -9.65 1.91 1.71
N ARG A 82 -10.57 1.11 1.20
CA ARG A 82 -11.42 0.23 2.02
C ARG A 82 -11.51 -1.16 1.40
N LYS A 83 -11.33 -2.17 2.25
CA LYS A 83 -11.53 -3.58 1.87
C LYS A 83 -13.04 -3.85 1.76
N ILE A 84 -13.46 -4.54 0.72
CA ILE A 84 -14.81 -5.07 0.58
C ILE A 84 -14.79 -6.50 1.07
N GLY A 85 -15.48 -6.75 2.19
CA GLY A 85 -15.60 -8.07 2.79
C GLY A 85 -16.70 -8.91 2.13
N TYR A 86 -16.57 -10.24 2.22
CA TYR A 86 -17.64 -11.15 1.85
C TYR A 86 -18.86 -10.96 2.77
N PRO A 87 -20.09 -10.85 2.26
CA PRO A 87 -21.29 -10.79 3.09
C PRO A 87 -21.38 -12.00 4.03
N GLY A 88 -21.50 -11.73 5.35
CA GLY A 88 -21.50 -12.78 6.37
C GLY A 88 -20.12 -13.21 6.89
N GLN A 89 -19.03 -12.88 6.21
CA GLN A 89 -17.66 -13.10 6.67
C GLN A 89 -16.75 -11.91 6.28
N PRO A 90 -16.85 -10.75 6.98
CA PRO A 90 -16.18 -9.51 6.58
C PRO A 90 -14.64 -9.60 6.53
N GLU A 91 -14.04 -10.57 7.26
CA GLU A 91 -12.60 -10.80 7.22
C GLU A 91 -12.11 -11.36 5.89
N LEU A 92 -12.97 -12.07 5.15
CA LEU A 92 -12.66 -12.55 3.81
C LEU A 92 -12.82 -11.40 2.80
N GLY A 93 -11.71 -10.80 2.39
CA GLY A 93 -11.70 -9.69 1.42
C GLY A 93 -11.96 -10.18 0.01
N VAL A 94 -13.06 -9.76 -0.61
CA VAL A 94 -13.45 -10.08 -2.00
C VAL A 94 -13.16 -8.93 -2.96
N GLY A 95 -12.74 -7.77 -2.45
CA GLY A 95 -12.40 -6.61 -3.25
C GLY A 95 -11.90 -5.45 -2.40
N ALA A 96 -11.69 -4.32 -3.05
CA ALA A 96 -11.34 -3.05 -2.41
C ALA A 96 -11.81 -1.85 -3.24
N ILE A 97 -11.99 -0.72 -2.57
CA ILE A 97 -12.26 0.58 -3.19
C ILE A 97 -11.25 1.60 -2.66
N ALA A 98 -10.80 2.51 -3.53
CA ALA A 98 -9.97 3.64 -3.18
C ALA A 98 -10.68 4.95 -3.48
N GLU A 99 -10.27 6.02 -2.83
CA GLU A 99 -10.76 7.35 -3.17
C GLU A 99 -10.46 7.69 -4.64
N GLY A 100 -11.35 8.49 -5.26
CA GLY A 100 -11.29 8.77 -6.69
C GLY A 100 -11.83 7.68 -7.60
N MET A 101 -12.09 6.47 -7.11
CA MET A 101 -12.67 5.39 -7.91
C MET A 101 -14.20 5.43 -7.90
N ARG A 102 -14.80 5.25 -9.09
CA ARG A 102 -16.25 5.04 -9.23
C ARG A 102 -16.62 3.60 -8.89
N GLU A 103 -15.88 2.64 -9.44
CA GLU A 103 -16.14 1.21 -9.29
C GLU A 103 -15.07 0.54 -8.43
N PRO A 104 -15.44 -0.43 -7.57
CA PRO A 104 -14.50 -1.21 -6.81
C PRO A 104 -13.63 -2.12 -7.70
N VAL A 105 -12.50 -2.54 -7.16
CA VAL A 105 -11.71 -3.65 -7.71
C VAL A 105 -12.08 -4.92 -6.97
N TYR A 106 -12.51 -5.94 -7.71
CA TYR A 106 -12.84 -7.25 -7.15
C TYR A 106 -11.73 -8.28 -7.40
N ASP A 107 -11.57 -9.22 -6.48
CA ASP A 107 -10.84 -10.46 -6.74
C ASP A 107 -11.70 -11.37 -7.63
N VAL A 108 -11.46 -11.32 -8.95
CA VAL A 108 -12.27 -12.02 -9.95
C VAL A 108 -12.30 -13.53 -9.73
N ARG A 109 -11.20 -14.11 -9.24
CA ARG A 109 -11.13 -15.57 -8.99
C ARG A 109 -11.98 -15.92 -7.77
N LEU A 110 -11.79 -15.19 -6.68
CA LEU A 110 -12.50 -15.45 -5.43
C LEU A 110 -14.00 -15.18 -5.57
N THR A 111 -14.41 -14.07 -6.20
CA THR A 111 -15.83 -13.76 -6.44
C THR A 111 -16.49 -14.82 -7.32
N ALA A 112 -15.81 -15.30 -8.36
CA ALA A 112 -16.32 -16.40 -9.19
C ALA A 112 -16.46 -17.71 -8.41
N GLN A 113 -15.48 -18.07 -7.57
CA GLN A 113 -15.54 -19.26 -6.72
C GLN A 113 -16.69 -19.21 -5.71
N LEU A 114 -17.00 -18.02 -5.19
CA LEU A 114 -18.08 -17.79 -4.24
C LEU A 114 -19.46 -17.55 -4.92
N GLY A 115 -19.51 -17.53 -6.25
CA GLY A 115 -20.74 -17.24 -7.00
C GLY A 115 -21.27 -15.83 -6.82
N LEU A 116 -20.41 -14.85 -6.51
CA LEU A 116 -20.80 -13.47 -6.22
C LEU A 116 -20.80 -12.62 -7.51
N SER A 117 -21.88 -11.88 -7.67
CA SER A 117 -22.01 -10.80 -8.64
C SER A 117 -21.75 -9.44 -7.98
N PRO A 118 -21.47 -8.36 -8.73
CA PRO A 118 -21.43 -7.01 -8.19
C PRO A 118 -22.72 -6.59 -7.47
N ALA A 119 -23.87 -7.10 -7.87
CA ALA A 119 -25.17 -6.81 -7.24
C ALA A 119 -25.23 -7.38 -5.81
N ASP A 120 -24.68 -8.55 -5.57
CA ASP A 120 -24.63 -9.18 -4.24
C ASP A 120 -23.74 -8.42 -3.25
N LEU A 121 -22.84 -7.59 -3.76
CA LEU A 121 -21.90 -6.79 -2.98
C LEU A 121 -22.32 -5.32 -2.84
N ALA A 122 -23.43 -4.91 -3.47
CA ALA A 122 -23.81 -3.49 -3.56
C ALA A 122 -23.98 -2.81 -2.21
N GLU A 123 -24.60 -3.47 -1.23
CA GLU A 123 -24.81 -2.91 0.12
C GLU A 123 -23.47 -2.75 0.86
N VAL A 124 -22.59 -3.76 0.79
CA VAL A 124 -21.26 -3.69 1.42
C VAL A 124 -20.43 -2.58 0.77
N VAL A 125 -20.46 -2.47 -0.55
CA VAL A 125 -19.78 -1.41 -1.30
C VAL A 125 -20.27 -0.03 -0.88
N ALA A 126 -21.60 0.15 -0.75
CA ALA A 126 -22.17 1.42 -0.31
C ALA A 126 -21.71 1.80 1.12
N ALA A 127 -21.71 0.84 2.04
CA ALA A 127 -21.23 1.06 3.41
C ALA A 127 -19.73 1.40 3.45
N GLU A 128 -18.89 0.67 2.70
CA GLU A 128 -17.45 0.92 2.65
C GLU A 128 -17.11 2.26 1.96
N ARG A 129 -17.90 2.69 0.98
CA ARG A 129 -17.79 4.01 0.35
C ARG A 129 -18.10 5.14 1.35
N ALA A 130 -19.19 5.00 2.13
CA ALA A 130 -19.54 5.97 3.16
C ALA A 130 -18.41 6.10 4.23
N GLU A 131 -17.82 4.98 4.62
CA GLU A 131 -16.69 4.96 5.56
C GLU A 131 -15.41 5.55 4.93
N LEU A 132 -15.16 5.30 3.64
CA LEU A 132 -14.07 5.91 2.89
C LEU A 132 -14.20 7.45 2.90
N ASP A 133 -15.38 7.96 2.54
CA ASP A 133 -15.67 9.40 2.53
C ASP A 133 -15.55 10.01 3.93
N ARG A 134 -15.97 9.29 4.98
CA ARG A 134 -15.76 9.71 6.37
C ARG A 134 -14.27 9.88 6.68
N ARG A 135 -13.42 8.93 6.29
CA ARG A 135 -11.98 8.98 6.52
C ARG A 135 -11.30 10.10 5.73
N VAL A 136 -11.67 10.31 4.47
CA VAL A 136 -11.17 11.45 3.68
C VAL A 136 -11.47 12.77 4.39
N ARG A 137 -12.69 12.93 4.93
CA ARG A 137 -13.04 14.12 5.72
C ARG A 137 -12.19 14.27 6.98
N ILE A 138 -11.91 13.18 7.69
CA ILE A 138 -11.10 13.22 8.91
C ILE A 138 -9.64 13.54 8.59
N TYR A 139 -9.04 12.85 7.65
CA TYR A 139 -7.59 12.95 7.41
C TYR A 139 -7.18 14.19 6.61
N ARG A 140 -8.07 14.71 5.74
CA ARG A 140 -7.78 15.88 4.90
C ARG A 140 -8.83 17.00 4.96
N GLY A 141 -9.71 17.00 5.96
CA GLY A 141 -10.77 18.01 6.06
C GLY A 141 -11.74 18.02 4.89
N GLY A 142 -11.83 16.92 4.11
CA GLY A 142 -12.64 16.82 2.91
C GLY A 142 -11.94 17.32 1.63
N SER A 143 -10.69 17.77 1.72
CA SER A 143 -9.89 18.12 0.53
C SER A 143 -9.70 16.91 -0.38
N PRO A 144 -9.70 17.08 -1.71
CA PRO A 144 -9.44 15.98 -2.65
C PRO A 144 -8.01 15.45 -2.51
N LEU A 145 -7.76 14.29 -3.11
CA LEU A 145 -6.39 13.79 -3.28
C LEU A 145 -5.51 14.87 -3.94
N PRO A 146 -4.27 15.07 -3.48
CA PRO A 146 -3.35 15.98 -4.14
C PRO A 146 -3.27 15.71 -5.65
N PRO A 147 -3.07 16.73 -6.49
CA PRO A 147 -2.93 16.53 -7.93
C PRO A 147 -1.67 15.69 -8.20
N VAL A 148 -1.86 14.46 -8.66
CA VAL A 148 -0.77 13.50 -8.94
C VAL A 148 -0.53 13.29 -10.45
N ALA A 149 -1.28 13.97 -11.32
CA ALA A 149 -1.10 13.86 -12.76
C ALA A 149 0.32 14.27 -13.18
N GLY A 150 1.03 13.35 -13.84
CA GLY A 150 2.42 13.53 -14.23
C GLY A 150 3.43 13.43 -13.07
N TRP A 151 3.02 12.97 -11.89
CA TRP A 151 3.88 12.81 -10.71
C TRP A 151 4.37 11.36 -10.57
N CYS A 152 5.52 11.21 -9.91
CA CYS A 152 5.93 9.96 -9.30
C CYS A 152 5.23 9.80 -7.94
N VAL A 153 4.56 8.68 -7.72
CA VAL A 153 3.83 8.41 -6.49
C VAL A 153 4.33 7.13 -5.84
N ILE A 154 4.78 7.25 -4.59
CA ILE A 154 5.22 6.11 -3.78
C ILE A 154 4.08 5.73 -2.84
N VAL A 155 3.40 4.63 -3.14
CA VAL A 155 2.34 4.08 -2.28
C VAL A 155 2.96 3.18 -1.23
N VAL A 156 2.72 3.48 0.05
CA VAL A 156 3.33 2.77 1.17
C VAL A 156 2.26 2.12 2.06
N ASP A 157 2.47 0.84 2.38
CA ASP A 157 1.69 0.10 3.38
C ASP A 157 2.60 -0.48 4.46
N ASP A 158 2.05 -0.88 5.62
CA ASP A 158 2.82 -1.53 6.69
C ASP A 158 3.09 -3.02 6.43
N GLY A 159 2.44 -3.60 5.43
CA GLY A 159 2.64 -4.94 4.90
C GLY A 159 1.50 -5.36 4.01
N LEU A 160 1.81 -6.17 3.02
CA LEU A 160 0.81 -6.67 2.09
C LEU A 160 0.43 -8.10 2.45
N ALA A 161 -0.85 -8.38 2.68
CA ALA A 161 -1.35 -9.76 2.80
C ALA A 161 -1.76 -10.29 1.40
N THR A 162 -2.89 -9.84 0.88
CA THR A 162 -3.36 -10.16 -0.46
C THR A 162 -3.10 -9.04 -1.49
N GLY A 163 -2.77 -7.85 -1.00
CA GLY A 163 -2.54 -6.66 -1.83
C GLY A 163 -3.80 -6.01 -2.42
N GLY A 164 -5.00 -6.40 -1.99
CA GLY A 164 -6.24 -5.87 -2.55
C GLY A 164 -6.39 -4.35 -2.40
N THR A 165 -6.10 -3.81 -1.21
CA THR A 165 -6.13 -2.35 -0.93
C THR A 165 -5.08 -1.59 -1.72
N ALA A 166 -3.85 -2.13 -1.78
CA ALA A 166 -2.77 -1.55 -2.58
C ALA A 166 -3.14 -1.51 -4.08
N ARG A 167 -3.73 -2.60 -4.61
CA ARG A 167 -4.23 -2.65 -6.00
C ARG A 167 -5.25 -1.58 -6.29
N ALA A 168 -6.23 -1.38 -5.40
CA ALA A 168 -7.24 -0.34 -5.56
C ALA A 168 -6.60 1.06 -5.57
N ALA A 169 -5.66 1.35 -4.67
CA ALA A 169 -4.92 2.60 -4.65
C ALA A 169 -4.14 2.83 -5.95
N LEU A 170 -3.38 1.85 -6.41
CA LEU A 170 -2.59 1.96 -7.65
C LEU A 170 -3.47 2.22 -8.87
N ARG A 171 -4.60 1.54 -9.00
CA ARG A 171 -5.55 1.76 -10.10
C ARG A 171 -6.20 3.15 -10.03
N SER A 172 -6.54 3.63 -8.83
CA SER A 172 -7.03 5.00 -8.66
C SER A 172 -6.01 6.02 -9.12
N LEU A 173 -4.76 5.88 -8.68
CA LEU A 173 -3.65 6.78 -9.06
C LEU A 173 -3.33 6.71 -10.55
N ARG A 174 -3.40 5.54 -11.17
CA ARG A 174 -3.24 5.39 -12.61
C ARG A 174 -4.35 6.10 -13.38
N THR A 175 -5.61 6.02 -12.90
CA THR A 175 -6.74 6.77 -13.45
C THR A 175 -6.55 8.29 -13.26
N ALA A 176 -5.93 8.71 -12.17
CA ALA A 176 -5.55 10.10 -11.90
C ALA A 176 -4.30 10.54 -12.67
N GLN A 177 -3.81 9.73 -13.62
CA GLN A 177 -2.70 10.01 -14.54
C GLN A 177 -1.34 10.22 -13.84
N ALA A 178 -1.08 9.52 -12.73
CA ALA A 178 0.27 9.44 -12.16
C ALA A 178 1.25 8.90 -13.23
N ALA A 179 2.40 9.55 -13.39
CA ALA A 179 3.38 9.19 -14.41
C ALA A 179 4.16 7.93 -14.05
N TYR A 180 4.47 7.75 -12.76
CA TYR A 180 5.21 6.61 -12.27
C TYR A 180 4.67 6.17 -10.90
N LEU A 181 4.42 4.88 -10.73
CA LEU A 181 3.88 4.31 -9.51
C LEU A 181 4.87 3.33 -8.88
N VAL A 182 5.32 3.64 -7.67
CA VAL A 182 6.10 2.73 -6.84
C VAL A 182 5.22 2.19 -5.73
N LEU A 183 5.11 0.87 -5.60
CA LEU A 183 4.51 0.25 -4.43
C LEU A 183 5.62 -0.19 -3.49
N ALA A 184 5.53 0.20 -2.24
CA ALA A 184 6.55 -0.09 -1.24
C ALA A 184 5.93 -0.64 0.07
N ALA A 185 6.49 -1.73 0.59
CA ALA A 185 6.07 -2.27 1.88
C ALA A 185 7.23 -2.99 2.59
N PRO A 186 7.26 -3.02 3.93
CA PRO A 186 8.28 -3.75 4.67
C PRO A 186 8.20 -5.26 4.46
N VAL A 187 6.99 -5.83 4.35
CA VAL A 187 6.81 -7.28 4.23
C VAL A 187 5.62 -7.63 3.34
N ALA A 188 5.78 -8.67 2.55
CA ALA A 188 4.72 -9.26 1.74
C ALA A 188 5.04 -10.74 1.44
N PRO A 189 4.06 -11.63 1.26
CA PRO A 189 4.31 -12.91 0.61
C PRO A 189 4.70 -12.67 -0.86
N LEU A 190 5.57 -13.51 -1.39
CA LEU A 190 6.08 -13.38 -2.76
C LEU A 190 4.94 -13.29 -3.79
N SER A 191 3.91 -14.12 -3.63
CA SER A 191 2.74 -14.15 -4.53
C SER A 191 1.96 -12.83 -4.56
N ALA A 192 1.84 -12.12 -3.42
CA ALA A 192 1.19 -10.81 -3.40
C ALA A 192 2.06 -9.76 -4.11
N ALA A 193 3.37 -9.76 -3.86
CA ALA A 193 4.30 -8.86 -4.53
C ALA A 193 4.29 -9.06 -6.05
N GLU A 194 4.37 -10.31 -6.52
CA GLU A 194 4.31 -10.65 -7.94
C GLU A 194 2.98 -10.22 -8.59
N SER A 195 1.85 -10.43 -7.90
CA SER A 195 0.53 -10.08 -8.45
C SER A 195 0.31 -8.57 -8.62
N LEU A 196 1.11 -7.73 -7.95
CA LEU A 196 1.03 -6.28 -8.00
C LEU A 196 2.00 -5.63 -9.00
N GLN A 197 2.90 -6.42 -9.60
CA GLN A 197 3.82 -5.93 -10.64
C GLN A 197 3.11 -5.40 -11.89
N ALA A 198 1.93 -5.92 -12.20
CA ALA A 198 1.14 -5.44 -13.32
C ALA A 198 0.42 -4.10 -13.03
N GLU A 199 0.38 -3.68 -11.78
CA GLU A 199 -0.35 -2.49 -11.32
C GLU A 199 0.60 -1.29 -11.02
N ALA A 200 1.87 -1.56 -10.74
CA ALA A 200 2.89 -0.56 -10.44
C ALA A 200 4.07 -0.67 -11.41
N ASP A 201 4.75 0.45 -11.66
CA ASP A 201 5.96 0.46 -12.48
C ASP A 201 7.13 -0.18 -11.72
N GLN A 202 7.08 -0.10 -10.37
CA GLN A 202 8.05 -0.75 -9.49
C GLN A 202 7.42 -1.23 -8.19
N VAL A 203 7.84 -2.41 -7.72
CA VAL A 203 7.45 -2.97 -6.41
C VAL A 203 8.70 -3.18 -5.56
N VAL A 204 8.74 -2.57 -4.38
CA VAL A 204 9.87 -2.62 -3.44
C VAL A 204 9.43 -3.24 -2.12
N ILE A 205 9.92 -4.43 -1.80
CA ILE A 205 9.60 -5.16 -0.57
C ILE A 205 10.89 -5.48 0.18
N VAL A 206 10.96 -5.12 1.47
CA VAL A 206 12.15 -5.39 2.29
C VAL A 206 12.31 -6.87 2.57
N ALA A 207 11.21 -7.58 2.85
CA ALA A 207 11.24 -9.01 3.16
C ALA A 207 10.07 -9.77 2.54
N THR A 208 10.39 -10.91 1.90
CA THR A 208 9.40 -11.85 1.36
C THR A 208 9.56 -13.21 2.02
N PRO A 209 8.92 -13.43 3.20
CA PRO A 209 9.05 -14.68 3.90
C PRO A 209 8.33 -15.83 3.17
N SER A 210 8.86 -17.06 3.31
CA SER A 210 8.30 -18.26 2.67
C SER A 210 7.00 -18.73 3.32
N ARG A 211 6.79 -18.38 4.59
CA ARG A 211 5.54 -18.63 5.31
C ARG A 211 5.01 -17.28 5.76
N PHE A 212 3.73 -17.04 5.53
CA PHE A 212 3.08 -15.78 5.84
C PHE A 212 1.62 -16.03 6.22
N SER A 213 1.24 -15.71 7.45
CA SER A 213 -0.16 -15.79 7.89
C SER A 213 -0.79 -14.40 8.06
N SER A 214 -0.04 -13.43 8.60
CA SER A 214 -0.52 -12.07 8.77
C SER A 214 0.64 -11.07 8.79
N VAL A 215 0.35 -9.80 8.52
CA VAL A 215 1.35 -8.72 8.60
C VAL A 215 1.89 -8.57 10.01
N GLY A 216 1.01 -8.66 11.02
CA GLY A 216 1.38 -8.41 12.43
C GLY A 216 2.43 -9.35 13.01
N GLU A 217 2.56 -10.59 12.49
CA GLU A 217 3.57 -11.54 12.98
C GLU A 217 5.02 -11.12 12.65
N TRP A 218 5.18 -10.16 11.74
CA TRP A 218 6.48 -9.64 11.32
C TRP A 218 6.93 -8.41 12.09
N TYR A 219 6.19 -8.05 13.15
CA TYR A 219 6.48 -6.91 14.01
C TYR A 219 6.50 -7.33 15.49
N LEU A 220 7.46 -6.84 16.27
CA LEU A 220 7.47 -7.03 17.73
C LEU A 220 6.41 -6.17 18.42
N ALA A 221 6.21 -4.93 17.92
CA ALA A 221 5.16 -4.03 18.35
C ALA A 221 4.25 -3.67 17.18
N PHE A 222 3.02 -4.18 17.16
CA PHE A 222 2.02 -4.01 16.10
C PHE A 222 0.67 -3.56 16.65
N GLY A 223 0.65 -2.53 17.49
CA GLY A 223 -0.60 -1.94 17.99
C GLY A 223 -1.50 -1.41 16.86
N GLN A 224 -2.81 -1.47 17.06
CA GLN A 224 -3.74 -0.82 16.13
C GLN A 224 -3.63 0.69 16.27
N LEU A 225 -3.49 1.38 15.13
CA LEU A 225 -3.53 2.83 15.07
C LEU A 225 -4.97 3.33 15.01
N THR A 226 -5.23 4.43 15.71
CA THR A 226 -6.50 5.17 15.68
C THR A 226 -6.48 6.25 14.58
N ASP A 227 -7.63 6.84 14.29
CA ASP A 227 -7.70 7.98 13.37
C ASP A 227 -6.91 9.20 13.93
N ALA A 228 -6.87 9.36 15.27
CA ALA A 228 -6.06 10.39 15.91
C ALA A 228 -4.56 10.18 15.73
N ASP A 229 -4.10 8.92 15.80
CA ASP A 229 -2.70 8.60 15.53
C ASP A 229 -2.31 8.93 14.07
N VAL A 230 -3.22 8.68 13.12
CA VAL A 230 -3.00 9.03 11.71
C VAL A 230 -2.87 10.55 11.54
N LEU A 231 -3.76 11.33 12.15
CA LEU A 231 -3.69 12.80 12.11
C LEU A 231 -2.37 13.32 12.67
N ALA A 232 -1.95 12.82 13.83
CA ALA A 232 -0.66 13.19 14.43
C ALA A 232 0.57 12.81 13.59
N LEU A 233 0.44 11.89 12.67
CA LEU A 233 1.51 11.50 11.74
C LEU A 233 1.51 12.35 10.45
N LEU A 234 0.38 13.00 10.13
CA LEU A 234 0.25 13.88 8.97
C LEU A 234 0.71 15.32 9.27
N ASP A 235 0.65 15.74 10.53
CA ASP A 235 1.19 17.02 11.02
C ASP A 235 2.75 16.99 11.03
#